data_bfb8b3418c9cc0a7802916d8c22a5464
#
_entry.id   bfb8b3418c9cc0a7802916d8c22a5464
#
_cell.length_a   1.000
_cell.length_b   1.000
_cell.length_c   1.000
_cell.angle_alpha   90.00
_cell.angle_beta   90.00
_cell.angle_gamma   90.00
#
_symmetry.space_group_name_H-M   'P 1'
#
loop_
_entity.id
_entity.type
_entity.pdbx_description
1 polymer ?
#
loop_
_entity_poly.entity_id
_entity_poly.type
_entity_poly.pdbx_seq_one_letter_code
_entity_poly.pdbx_strand_id
1 'polypeptide(L)'
;VLPDLVDSSAGGILQRDSLRSNLTHEENKQRRLRERIALSLPVRVACRESIDHEWVDMSHLVDLTPFGARLRLKRPTEVGRLLQLTLNMPRQLRCFDHAEDQYRIWALVRNLKTLNPQKENGDVIEVGVAFVGKHPPKSFVSDPARRYEIVPLQAGLWAVREESGEVLAQVVNTSEKRDVSRHTIPVEVTVEVFADNGTFSPVESTVTENISKNGAAVFTTLDLKPGRFVRVSSGYSGTSILAVVRARRIGADGIARLHLHFIGSEWPL
;
A
#
# COMPACT_ATOMS: atom_id res chain seq x y z
N VAL A 1 -3.85 63.45 30.63
CA VAL A 1 -2.98 62.92 29.54
C VAL A 1 -2.75 61.47 29.84
N LEU A 2 -3.48 60.58 29.19
CA LEU A 2 -3.30 59.12 29.21
C LEU A 2 -2.49 58.73 27.98
N PRO A 3 -1.53 57.79 28.07
CA PRO A 3 -0.89 57.22 26.89
C PRO A 3 -1.63 55.99 26.36
N ASP A 4 -1.63 55.87 25.04
CA ASP A 4 -2.26 54.86 24.20
C ASP A 4 -1.82 53.41 24.52
N LEU A 5 -2.80 52.52 24.55
CA LEU A 5 -2.62 51.08 24.51
C LEU A 5 -2.43 50.65 23.05
N VAL A 6 -1.24 50.14 22.73
CA VAL A 6 -0.93 49.51 21.44
C VAL A 6 -1.45 48.08 21.47
N ASP A 7 -2.33 47.77 20.55
CA ASP A 7 -2.92 46.47 20.31
C ASP A 7 -1.90 45.51 19.67
N SER A 8 -1.56 44.40 20.36
CA SER A 8 -0.65 43.33 19.89
C SER A 8 -1.41 42.05 19.59
N SER A 9 -2.30 42.08 18.57
CA SER A 9 -3.12 40.92 18.20
C SER A 9 -2.73 40.21 16.90
N ALA A 10 -1.56 40.48 16.31
CA ALA A 10 -1.16 39.92 15.01
C ALA A 10 -0.31 38.63 15.10
N GLY A 11 0.15 38.20 16.29
CA GLY A 11 1.04 37.02 16.44
C GLY A 11 0.34 35.70 16.67
N GLY A 12 -0.96 35.69 16.98
CA GLY A 12 -1.64 34.46 17.45
C GLY A 12 -2.28 33.60 16.36
N ILE A 13 -2.46 34.10 15.15
CA ILE A 13 -3.22 33.42 14.10
C ILE A 13 -2.32 32.43 13.31
N LEU A 14 -1.10 32.83 13.00
CA LEU A 14 -0.15 32.00 12.23
C LEU A 14 0.32 30.74 13.00
N GLN A 15 0.39 30.81 14.33
CA GLN A 15 0.78 29.67 15.15
C GLN A 15 -0.33 28.63 15.35
N ARG A 16 -1.60 29.05 15.30
CA ARG A 16 -2.75 28.13 15.41
C ARG A 16 -3.01 27.34 14.13
N ASP A 17 -2.74 27.90 12.97
CA ASP A 17 -2.93 27.20 11.69
C ASP A 17 -1.82 26.16 11.42
N SER A 18 -0.59 26.42 11.85
CA SER A 18 0.50 25.43 11.76
C SER A 18 0.30 24.25 12.74
N LEU A 19 -0.24 24.49 13.93
CA LEU A 19 -0.58 23.44 14.90
C LEU A 19 -1.79 22.61 14.42
N ARG A 20 -2.80 23.24 13.81
CA ARG A 20 -3.93 22.52 13.23
C ARG A 20 -3.53 21.66 12.01
N SER A 21 -2.64 22.16 11.15
CA SER A 21 -2.13 21.38 10.02
C SER A 21 -1.29 20.19 10.47
N ASN A 22 -0.51 20.32 11.54
CA ASN A 22 0.27 19.22 12.11
C ASN A 22 -0.61 18.18 12.82
N LEU A 23 -1.64 18.61 13.57
CA LEU A 23 -2.59 17.70 14.22
C LEU A 23 -3.42 16.91 13.18
N THR A 24 -3.89 17.52 12.11
CA THR A 24 -4.60 16.83 11.02
C THR A 24 -3.68 15.89 10.24
N HIS A 25 -2.38 16.16 10.17
CA HIS A 25 -1.41 15.30 9.52
C HIS A 25 -1.08 14.05 10.37
N GLU A 26 -0.98 14.20 11.69
CA GLU A 26 -0.79 13.09 12.62
C GLU A 26 -2.06 12.24 12.79
N GLU A 27 -3.25 12.85 12.88
CA GLU A 27 -4.51 12.13 12.90
C GLU A 27 -4.76 11.35 11.62
N ASN A 28 -4.42 11.88 10.45
CA ASN A 28 -4.43 11.16 9.18
C ASN A 28 -3.39 10.04 9.12
N LYS A 29 -2.25 10.19 9.81
CA LYS A 29 -1.23 9.14 9.91
C LYS A 29 -1.70 7.98 10.79
N GLN A 30 -2.43 8.24 11.88
CA GLN A 30 -3.01 7.22 12.76
C GLN A 30 -4.20 6.47 12.12
N ARG A 31 -4.95 7.09 11.20
CA ARG A 31 -6.04 6.45 10.45
C ARG A 31 -5.55 5.50 9.35
N ARG A 32 -4.27 5.57 8.97
CA ARG A 32 -3.72 4.75 7.88
C ARG A 32 -3.35 3.38 8.39
N LEU A 33 -4.08 2.36 7.97
CA LEU A 33 -3.78 0.96 8.24
C LEU A 33 -2.49 0.45 7.56
N ARG A 34 -1.78 1.32 6.80
CA ARG A 34 -0.65 0.94 5.94
C ARG A 34 0.40 2.02 5.93
N GLU A 35 1.62 1.62 6.20
CA GLU A 35 2.77 2.48 6.08
C GLU A 35 3.17 2.67 4.62
N ARG A 36 3.59 3.87 4.25
CA ARG A 36 4.07 4.21 2.92
C ARG A 36 5.59 4.31 2.94
N ILE A 37 6.20 3.67 1.99
CA ILE A 37 7.64 3.73 1.78
C ILE A 37 7.93 4.87 0.80
N ALA A 38 8.71 5.85 1.22
CA ALA A 38 9.18 6.91 0.34
C ALA A 38 10.26 6.32 -0.59
N LEU A 39 9.83 5.87 -1.75
CA LEU A 39 10.70 5.22 -2.73
C LEU A 39 10.48 5.86 -4.10
N SER A 40 11.45 6.66 -4.54
CA SER A 40 11.41 7.31 -5.85
C SER A 40 11.91 6.34 -6.91
N LEU A 41 11.00 5.64 -7.56
CA LEU A 41 11.28 4.76 -8.69
C LEU A 41 10.74 5.34 -9.98
N PRO A 42 11.45 5.21 -11.11
CA PRO A 42 10.89 5.53 -12.40
C PRO A 42 9.73 4.57 -12.71
N VAL A 43 8.66 5.10 -13.25
CA VAL A 43 7.45 4.37 -13.63
C VAL A 43 6.99 4.77 -15.02
N ARG A 44 6.77 3.78 -15.87
CA ARG A 44 6.07 3.96 -17.14
C ARG A 44 4.57 3.81 -16.86
N VAL A 45 3.82 4.83 -17.22
CA VAL A 45 2.36 4.88 -17.07
C VAL A 45 1.75 4.83 -18.45
N ALA A 46 0.89 3.86 -18.70
CA ALA A 46 0.08 3.79 -19.91
C ALA A 46 -1.40 3.92 -19.51
N CYS A 47 -2.13 4.71 -20.28
CA CYS A 47 -3.56 4.90 -20.10
C CYS A 47 -4.24 4.78 -21.46
N ARG A 48 -5.27 3.96 -21.51
CA ARG A 48 -6.16 3.87 -22.66
C ARG A 48 -7.48 4.57 -22.29
N GLU A 49 -7.74 5.70 -22.93
CA GLU A 49 -8.89 6.55 -22.63
C GLU A 49 -10.13 6.19 -23.43
N SER A 50 -9.91 5.62 -24.64
CA SER A 50 -10.93 5.06 -25.51
C SER A 50 -10.34 3.92 -26.33
N ILE A 51 -11.10 3.35 -27.25
CA ILE A 51 -10.62 2.31 -28.19
C ILE A 51 -9.48 2.85 -29.04
N ASP A 52 -9.58 4.11 -29.48
CA ASP A 52 -8.67 4.73 -30.44
C ASP A 52 -7.68 5.72 -29.78
N HIS A 53 -7.78 5.93 -28.48
CA HIS A 53 -6.93 6.91 -27.81
C HIS A 53 -6.22 6.29 -26.60
N GLU A 54 -4.90 6.22 -26.72
CA GLU A 54 -4.02 5.84 -25.61
C GLU A 54 -2.83 6.79 -25.50
N TRP A 55 -2.29 6.90 -24.33
CA TRP A 55 -1.05 7.64 -24.08
C TRP A 55 -0.13 6.91 -23.14
N VAL A 56 1.13 7.26 -23.24
CA VAL A 56 2.20 6.77 -22.34
C VAL A 56 2.95 7.96 -21.78
N ASP A 57 3.24 7.92 -20.48
CA ASP A 57 4.06 8.91 -19.79
C ASP A 57 5.15 8.22 -18.97
N MET A 58 6.30 8.87 -18.85
CA MET A 58 7.37 8.44 -17.96
C MET A 58 7.41 9.36 -16.75
N SER A 59 7.28 8.78 -15.59
CA SER A 59 7.15 9.49 -14.33
C SER A 59 7.99 8.86 -13.22
N HIS A 60 7.81 9.35 -11.99
CA HIS A 60 8.44 8.81 -10.80
C HIS A 60 7.39 8.63 -9.70
N LEU A 61 7.56 7.59 -8.92
CA LEU A 61 6.79 7.40 -7.70
C LEU A 61 7.19 8.44 -6.65
N VAL A 62 6.24 8.85 -5.85
CA VAL A 62 6.44 9.70 -4.67
C VAL A 62 6.51 8.84 -3.42
N ASP A 63 5.60 7.88 -3.33
CA ASP A 63 5.58 6.85 -2.30
C ASP A 63 4.91 5.58 -2.80
N LEU A 64 5.14 4.49 -2.10
CA LEU A 64 4.74 3.16 -2.48
C LEU A 64 4.28 2.36 -1.26
N THR A 65 3.30 1.49 -1.50
CA THR A 65 2.94 0.35 -0.64
C THR A 65 2.80 -0.88 -1.52
N PRO A 66 2.76 -2.11 -0.99
CA PRO A 66 2.44 -3.29 -1.78
C PRO A 66 1.10 -3.21 -2.52
N PHE A 67 0.18 -2.33 -2.09
CA PHE A 67 -1.20 -2.25 -2.58
C PHE A 67 -1.52 -1.01 -3.38
N GLY A 68 -0.56 -0.12 -3.58
CA GLY A 68 -0.77 1.12 -4.31
C GLY A 68 0.41 2.07 -4.22
N ALA A 69 0.34 3.14 -4.99
CA ALA A 69 1.40 4.12 -5.09
C ALA A 69 0.85 5.53 -5.21
N ARG A 70 1.73 6.49 -5.05
CA ARG A 70 1.51 7.87 -5.42
C ARG A 70 2.59 8.27 -6.42
N LEU A 71 2.17 8.87 -7.51
CA LEU A 71 3.03 9.27 -8.62
C LEU A 71 2.64 10.64 -9.15
N ARG A 72 3.48 11.24 -9.96
CA ARG A 72 3.23 12.53 -10.59
C ARG A 72 3.00 12.34 -12.08
N LEU A 73 1.95 12.96 -12.62
CA LEU A 73 1.66 12.95 -14.04
C LEU A 73 1.65 14.39 -14.57
N LYS A 74 2.08 14.54 -15.81
CA LYS A 74 1.93 15.77 -16.59
C LYS A 74 0.64 15.76 -17.41
N ARG A 75 0.08 14.56 -17.65
CA ARG A 75 -1.17 14.40 -18.37
C ARG A 75 -2.35 14.36 -17.42
N PRO A 76 -3.47 14.98 -17.78
CA PRO A 76 -4.69 14.89 -16.99
C PRO A 76 -5.19 13.45 -16.93
N THR A 77 -5.76 13.10 -15.82
CA THR A 77 -6.46 11.82 -15.60
C THR A 77 -7.62 12.05 -14.65
N GLU A 78 -8.42 11.04 -14.40
CA GLU A 78 -9.64 11.15 -13.60
C GLU A 78 -9.73 10.02 -12.58
N VAL A 79 -10.42 10.27 -11.48
CA VAL A 79 -10.73 9.23 -10.48
C VAL A 79 -11.59 8.14 -11.14
N GLY A 80 -11.28 6.89 -10.81
CA GLY A 80 -11.96 5.72 -11.40
C GLY A 80 -11.34 5.23 -12.72
N ARG A 81 -10.32 5.92 -13.26
CA ARG A 81 -9.61 5.47 -14.47
C ARG A 81 -8.59 4.39 -14.14
N LEU A 82 -8.47 3.41 -15.02
CA LEU A 82 -7.43 2.38 -14.95
C LEU A 82 -6.17 2.84 -15.69
N LEU A 83 -5.04 2.67 -15.03
CA LEU A 83 -3.70 2.90 -15.55
C LEU A 83 -2.93 1.57 -15.54
N GLN A 84 -2.12 1.32 -16.56
CA GLN A 84 -1.14 0.25 -16.52
C GLN A 84 0.21 0.83 -16.11
N LEU A 85 0.76 0.35 -15.02
CA LEU A 85 2.06 0.76 -14.51
C LEU A 85 3.10 -0.32 -14.81
N THR A 86 4.28 0.12 -15.25
CA THR A 86 5.47 -0.74 -15.38
C THR A 86 6.62 -0.09 -14.62
N LEU A 87 7.16 -0.80 -13.64
CA LEU A 87 8.19 -0.29 -12.75
C LEU A 87 9.09 -1.41 -12.21
N ASN A 88 10.30 -1.04 -11.80
CA ASN A 88 11.24 -1.98 -11.18
C ASN A 88 10.99 -2.06 -9.66
N MET A 89 9.78 -2.44 -9.28
CA MET A 89 9.42 -2.65 -7.89
C MET A 89 10.19 -3.85 -7.32
N PRO A 90 10.82 -3.74 -6.14
CA PRO A 90 11.42 -4.89 -5.47
C PRO A 90 10.42 -6.02 -5.31
N ARG A 91 10.83 -7.25 -5.64
CA ARG A 91 9.93 -8.44 -5.64
C ARG A 91 9.24 -8.64 -4.29
N GLN A 92 9.93 -8.31 -3.19
CA GLN A 92 9.43 -8.43 -1.83
C GLN A 92 8.25 -7.50 -1.51
N LEU A 93 8.10 -6.42 -2.27
CA LEU A 93 7.00 -5.45 -2.11
C LEU A 93 5.82 -5.73 -3.04
N ARG A 94 5.95 -6.68 -3.97
CA ARG A 94 4.88 -6.98 -4.94
C ARG A 94 3.79 -7.84 -4.31
N CYS A 95 2.54 -7.58 -4.68
CA CYS A 95 1.38 -8.39 -4.27
C CYS A 95 0.92 -9.38 -5.33
N PHE A 96 1.18 -9.09 -6.62
CA PHE A 96 0.54 -9.80 -7.72
C PHE A 96 1.48 -10.57 -8.62
N ASP A 97 2.72 -10.14 -8.76
CA ASP A 97 3.69 -10.78 -9.65
C ASP A 97 5.08 -10.78 -9.03
N HIS A 98 5.57 -11.97 -8.74
CA HIS A 98 6.87 -12.18 -8.14
C HIS A 98 7.89 -12.75 -9.14
N ALA A 99 7.46 -13.18 -10.33
CA ALA A 99 8.28 -13.91 -11.28
C ALA A 99 9.00 -12.97 -12.27
N GLU A 100 8.28 -12.02 -12.82
CA GLU A 100 8.79 -11.13 -13.87
C GLU A 100 9.82 -10.12 -13.32
N ASP A 101 10.80 -9.75 -14.15
CA ASP A 101 11.80 -8.74 -13.76
C ASP A 101 11.16 -7.37 -13.59
N GLN A 102 10.28 -7.00 -14.50
CA GLN A 102 9.50 -5.78 -14.42
C GLN A 102 8.12 -6.04 -13.82
N TYR A 103 7.75 -5.23 -12.85
CA TYR A 103 6.40 -5.29 -12.28
C TYR A 103 5.42 -4.54 -13.17
N ARG A 104 4.56 -5.30 -13.85
CA ARG A 104 3.44 -4.76 -14.64
C ARG A 104 2.15 -4.96 -13.88
N ILE A 105 1.49 -3.86 -13.56
CA ILE A 105 0.31 -3.88 -12.69
C ILE A 105 -0.74 -2.92 -13.19
N TRP A 106 -2.00 -3.32 -13.12
CA TRP A 106 -3.14 -2.42 -13.32
C TRP A 106 -3.43 -1.70 -12.01
N ALA A 107 -3.68 -0.41 -12.12
CA ALA A 107 -3.88 0.47 -10.99
C ALA A 107 -5.07 1.39 -11.24
N LEU A 108 -5.93 1.54 -10.23
CA LEU A 108 -7.09 2.42 -10.29
C LEU A 108 -6.75 3.77 -9.66
N VAL A 109 -7.04 4.86 -10.36
CA VAL A 109 -6.91 6.22 -9.84
C VAL A 109 -7.95 6.44 -8.75
N ARG A 110 -7.47 6.79 -7.54
CA ARG A 110 -8.31 7.01 -6.35
C ARG A 110 -8.48 8.46 -5.97
N ASN A 111 -7.42 9.23 -6.13
CA ASN A 111 -7.42 10.64 -5.79
C ASN A 111 -6.41 11.39 -6.65
N LEU A 112 -6.68 12.67 -6.80
CA LEU A 112 -5.88 13.61 -7.58
C LEU A 112 -5.61 14.84 -6.72
N LYS A 113 -4.41 15.39 -6.85
CA LYS A 113 -4.03 16.66 -6.25
C LYS A 113 -3.19 17.45 -7.23
N THR A 114 -3.69 18.60 -7.68
CA THR A 114 -2.93 19.50 -8.53
C THR A 114 -1.83 20.17 -7.71
N LEU A 115 -0.62 20.14 -8.22
CA LEU A 115 0.54 20.79 -7.64
C LEU A 115 0.89 22.03 -8.47
N ASN A 116 0.90 23.20 -7.83
CA ASN A 116 1.30 24.47 -8.42
C ASN A 116 0.55 24.86 -9.72
N PRO A 117 -0.73 25.29 -9.64
CA PRO A 117 -1.52 25.67 -10.82
C PRO A 117 -1.06 26.96 -11.53
N GLN A 118 0.08 27.54 -11.16
CA GLN A 118 0.55 28.85 -11.68
C GLN A 118 1.87 28.79 -12.45
N LYS A 119 2.40 27.62 -12.80
CA LYS A 119 3.63 27.51 -13.59
C LYS A 119 3.31 27.31 -15.09
N GLU A 120 3.96 28.10 -15.94
CA GLU A 120 3.88 28.06 -17.42
C GLU A 120 4.19 26.70 -18.07
N ASN A 121 4.75 25.74 -17.34
CA ASN A 121 5.15 24.40 -17.83
C ASN A 121 4.09 23.30 -17.65
N GLY A 122 2.82 23.66 -17.52
CA GLY A 122 1.71 22.71 -17.34
C GLY A 122 1.56 22.22 -15.90
N ASP A 123 0.34 21.89 -15.53
CA ASP A 123 0.00 21.40 -14.21
C ASP A 123 0.56 20.01 -13.98
N VAL A 124 1.37 19.85 -12.95
CA VAL A 124 1.77 18.53 -12.47
C VAL A 124 0.71 18.04 -11.49
N ILE A 125 0.14 16.89 -11.77
CA ILE A 125 -0.89 16.27 -10.95
C ILE A 125 -0.26 15.14 -10.13
N GLU A 126 -0.44 15.16 -8.82
CA GLU A 126 -0.12 14.04 -7.96
C GLU A 126 -1.32 13.07 -7.92
N VAL A 127 -1.09 11.84 -8.31
CA VAL A 127 -2.11 10.81 -8.51
C VAL A 127 -1.88 9.69 -7.49
N GLY A 128 -2.88 9.42 -6.65
CA GLY A 128 -2.90 8.27 -5.78
C GLY A 128 -3.64 7.11 -6.43
N VAL A 129 -2.97 5.97 -6.56
CA VAL A 129 -3.51 4.78 -7.20
C VAL A 129 -3.55 3.58 -6.27
N ALA A 130 -4.51 2.68 -6.50
CA ALA A 130 -4.59 1.37 -5.87
C ALA A 130 -4.27 0.28 -6.89
N PHE A 131 -3.39 -0.66 -6.55
CA PHE A 131 -3.09 -1.81 -7.40
C PHE A 131 -4.26 -2.79 -7.37
N VAL A 132 -4.74 -3.18 -8.55
CA VAL A 132 -5.95 -3.99 -8.69
C VAL A 132 -5.71 -5.35 -9.35
N GLY A 133 -4.53 -5.59 -9.93
CA GLY A 133 -4.16 -6.90 -10.45
C GLY A 133 -3.29 -6.88 -11.70
N LYS A 134 -2.93 -8.07 -12.19
CA LYS A 134 -2.11 -8.26 -13.40
C LYS A 134 -2.88 -7.99 -14.69
N HIS A 135 -4.19 -8.16 -14.67
CA HIS A 135 -5.05 -8.03 -15.83
C HIS A 135 -6.13 -6.98 -15.59
N PRO A 136 -6.58 -6.26 -16.62
CA PRO A 136 -7.69 -5.35 -16.47
C PRO A 136 -9.00 -6.16 -16.36
N PRO A 137 -10.09 -5.56 -15.88
CA PRO A 137 -11.42 -6.12 -16.00
C PRO A 137 -11.79 -6.42 -17.45
N LYS A 138 -12.58 -7.45 -17.69
CA LYS A 138 -13.01 -7.80 -19.07
C LYS A 138 -13.75 -6.65 -19.76
N SER A 139 -14.57 -5.93 -19.02
CA SER A 139 -15.29 -4.75 -19.48
C SER A 139 -14.37 -3.62 -19.97
N PHE A 140 -13.16 -3.50 -19.42
CA PHE A 140 -12.17 -2.52 -19.89
C PHE A 140 -11.68 -2.82 -21.30
N VAL A 141 -11.64 -4.08 -21.72
CA VAL A 141 -11.19 -4.45 -23.07
C VAL A 141 -12.17 -3.95 -24.11
N SER A 142 -13.47 -4.03 -23.82
CA SER A 142 -14.54 -3.56 -24.69
C SER A 142 -14.81 -2.05 -24.58
N ASP A 143 -14.62 -1.48 -23.40
CA ASP A 143 -14.84 -0.06 -23.12
C ASP A 143 -13.75 0.51 -22.18
N PRO A 144 -12.61 0.95 -22.73
CA PRO A 144 -11.54 1.56 -21.94
C PRO A 144 -11.92 2.90 -21.30
N ALA A 145 -12.97 3.56 -21.78
CA ALA A 145 -13.47 4.83 -21.25
C ALA A 145 -14.18 4.66 -19.90
N ARG A 146 -14.59 3.44 -19.57
CA ARG A 146 -15.33 3.13 -18.35
C ARG A 146 -14.58 3.56 -17.09
N ARG A 147 -15.36 4.01 -16.09
CA ARG A 147 -14.86 4.29 -14.74
C ARG A 147 -15.23 3.15 -13.82
N TYR A 148 -14.38 2.96 -12.82
CA TYR A 148 -14.52 1.90 -11.85
C TYR A 148 -14.45 2.47 -10.44
N GLU A 149 -15.12 1.79 -9.52
CA GLU A 149 -14.99 2.04 -8.10
C GLU A 149 -14.07 1.00 -7.46
N ILE A 150 -13.43 1.40 -6.37
CA ILE A 150 -12.57 0.51 -5.62
C ILE A 150 -13.31 -0.03 -4.41
N VAL A 151 -13.14 -1.33 -4.17
CA VAL A 151 -13.68 -2.02 -3.00
C VAL A 151 -12.52 -2.61 -2.21
N PRO A 152 -12.42 -2.31 -0.91
CA PRO A 152 -11.42 -2.94 -0.07
C PRO A 152 -11.75 -4.42 0.12
N LEU A 153 -10.76 -5.26 -0.14
CA LEU A 153 -10.78 -6.68 0.20
C LEU A 153 -10.09 -6.94 1.55
N GLN A 154 -10.21 -8.19 2.02
CA GLN A 154 -9.43 -8.64 3.17
C GLN A 154 -7.92 -8.54 2.87
N ALA A 155 -7.09 -8.52 3.92
CA ALA A 155 -5.64 -8.40 3.83
C ALA A 155 -5.12 -7.14 3.14
N GLY A 156 -5.99 -6.19 2.85
CA GLY A 156 -5.58 -4.90 2.31
C GLY A 156 -5.50 -4.83 0.79
N LEU A 157 -5.82 -5.89 0.10
CA LEU A 157 -5.99 -5.89 -1.34
C LEU A 157 -7.20 -5.05 -1.77
N TRP A 158 -7.24 -4.73 -3.05
CA TRP A 158 -8.31 -3.99 -3.65
C TRP A 158 -8.98 -4.80 -4.76
N ALA A 159 -10.29 -4.72 -4.85
CA ALA A 159 -11.06 -5.15 -6.00
C ALA A 159 -11.63 -3.95 -6.74
N VAL A 160 -12.03 -4.19 -7.96
CA VAL A 160 -12.71 -3.22 -8.82
C VAL A 160 -14.19 -3.56 -8.84
N ARG A 161 -15.04 -2.55 -8.64
CA ARG A 161 -16.49 -2.66 -8.83
C ARG A 161 -16.86 -1.95 -10.13
N GLU A 162 -17.70 -2.61 -10.94
CA GLU A 162 -18.36 -1.97 -12.07
C GLU A 162 -19.61 -1.21 -11.60
N GLU A 163 -20.05 -0.22 -12.38
CA GLU A 163 -21.29 0.52 -12.12
C GLU A 163 -22.52 -0.39 -12.02
N SER A 164 -22.48 -1.56 -12.66
CA SER A 164 -23.50 -2.60 -12.53
C SER A 164 -23.61 -3.23 -11.14
N GLY A 165 -22.71 -2.89 -10.22
CA GLY A 165 -22.65 -3.43 -8.86
C GLY A 165 -21.85 -4.73 -8.74
N GLU A 166 -21.43 -5.34 -9.84
CA GLU A 166 -20.60 -6.55 -9.83
C GLU A 166 -19.17 -6.22 -9.33
N VAL A 167 -18.72 -6.95 -8.32
CA VAL A 167 -17.37 -6.83 -7.79
C VAL A 167 -16.47 -7.77 -8.57
N LEU A 168 -15.62 -7.19 -9.42
CA LEU A 168 -14.59 -7.91 -10.15
C LEU A 168 -13.37 -8.05 -9.25
N ALA A 169 -13.40 -9.02 -8.35
CA ALA A 169 -12.22 -9.45 -7.64
C ALA A 169 -11.35 -10.27 -8.59
N GLN A 170 -10.19 -9.76 -8.98
CA GLN A 170 -9.16 -10.66 -9.46
C GLN A 170 -8.75 -11.49 -8.25
N VAL A 171 -9.11 -12.74 -8.31
CA VAL A 171 -8.87 -13.72 -7.26
C VAL A 171 -7.35 -13.87 -7.09
N VAL A 172 -6.77 -13.06 -6.22
CA VAL A 172 -5.79 -13.64 -5.31
C VAL A 172 -6.66 -14.56 -4.46
N ASN A 173 -6.43 -15.85 -4.49
CA ASN A 173 -7.17 -16.84 -3.73
C ASN A 173 -7.14 -16.50 -2.23
N THR A 174 -7.95 -15.54 -1.82
CA THR A 174 -8.14 -15.11 -0.44
C THR A 174 -9.58 -15.36 0.01
N SER A 175 -10.30 -16.15 -0.77
CA SER A 175 -11.57 -16.68 -0.32
C SER A 175 -11.33 -17.88 0.56
N GLU A 176 -11.09 -17.64 1.82
CA GLU A 176 -11.57 -18.62 2.79
C GLU A 176 -11.94 -17.94 4.09
N LYS A 177 -13.21 -18.03 4.43
CA LYS A 177 -13.66 -18.15 5.80
C LYS A 177 -12.76 -19.17 6.50
N ARG A 178 -12.10 -18.78 7.58
CA ARG A 178 -11.47 -19.54 8.69
C ARG A 178 -11.44 -21.09 8.58
N ASP A 179 -11.11 -21.66 7.44
CA ASP A 179 -11.04 -23.10 7.22
C ASP A 179 -9.62 -23.62 7.03
N VAL A 180 -8.64 -22.76 7.27
CA VAL A 180 -7.24 -23.17 7.22
C VAL A 180 -6.83 -23.57 8.62
N SER A 181 -6.60 -24.88 8.81
CA SER A 181 -6.05 -25.45 10.03
C SER A 181 -4.80 -24.67 10.44
N ARG A 182 -4.77 -24.19 11.68
CA ARG A 182 -3.56 -23.68 12.30
C ARG A 182 -2.81 -24.82 12.94
N HIS A 183 -1.57 -24.97 12.56
CA HIS A 183 -0.69 -25.95 13.16
C HIS A 183 0.11 -25.28 14.27
N THR A 184 -0.02 -25.79 15.51
CA THR A 184 0.78 -25.35 16.65
C THR A 184 2.14 -26.07 16.57
N ILE A 185 2.94 -25.66 15.62
CA ILE A 185 4.31 -26.17 15.41
C ILE A 185 5.30 -25.01 15.47
N PRO A 186 6.41 -25.17 16.17
CA PRO A 186 7.50 -24.20 16.15
C PRO A 186 8.27 -24.35 14.85
N VAL A 187 8.17 -23.33 13.99
CA VAL A 187 8.99 -23.20 12.79
C VAL A 187 9.95 -22.03 13.01
N GLU A 188 11.24 -22.29 12.83
CA GLU A 188 12.25 -21.23 12.86
C GLU A 188 12.07 -20.29 11.67
N VAL A 189 11.92 -19.02 11.98
CA VAL A 189 11.72 -17.98 10.98
C VAL A 189 12.57 -16.75 11.31
N THR A 190 12.92 -16.02 10.26
CA THR A 190 13.50 -14.69 10.35
C THR A 190 12.46 -13.66 9.93
N VAL A 191 12.25 -12.67 10.77
CA VAL A 191 11.35 -11.54 10.50
C VAL A 191 12.20 -10.32 10.19
N GLU A 192 12.09 -9.81 8.96
CA GLU A 192 12.80 -8.62 8.50
C GLU A 192 11.80 -7.50 8.29
N VAL A 193 12.05 -6.34 8.88
CA VAL A 193 11.18 -5.17 8.80
C VAL A 193 11.62 -4.29 7.64
N PHE A 194 10.68 -3.81 6.84
CA PHE A 194 10.97 -2.80 5.83
C PHE A 194 11.17 -1.44 6.47
N ALA A 195 12.33 -0.85 6.26
CA ALA A 195 12.59 0.53 6.60
C ALA A 195 11.96 1.49 5.58
N ASP A 196 11.79 2.75 5.95
CA ASP A 196 11.13 3.77 5.12
C ASP A 196 11.88 4.06 3.79
N ASN A 197 13.17 3.74 3.73
CA ASN A 197 14.00 3.84 2.54
C ASN A 197 13.95 2.59 1.63
N GLY A 198 13.12 1.61 1.95
CA GLY A 198 12.98 0.35 1.20
C GLY A 198 14.05 -0.71 1.50
N THR A 199 14.98 -0.46 2.42
CA THR A 199 15.92 -1.47 2.92
C THR A 199 15.29 -2.30 4.03
N PHE A 200 15.93 -3.44 4.37
CA PHE A 200 15.50 -4.26 5.50
C PHE A 200 16.24 -3.83 6.77
N SER A 201 15.50 -3.59 7.83
CA SER A 201 16.01 -3.37 9.19
C SER A 201 14.82 -3.15 10.13
N PRO A 202 14.82 -3.63 11.35
CA PRO A 202 15.68 -4.64 11.97
C PRO A 202 15.35 -6.07 11.51
N VAL A 203 16.18 -7.03 11.92
CA VAL A 203 16.04 -8.46 11.66
C VAL A 203 15.92 -9.19 12.99
N GLU A 204 14.92 -10.05 13.13
CA GLU A 204 14.72 -10.89 14.31
C GLU A 204 14.59 -12.36 13.90
N SER A 205 15.45 -13.21 14.44
CA SER A 205 15.29 -14.68 14.33
C SER A 205 14.42 -15.16 15.48
N THR A 206 13.37 -15.88 15.17
CA THR A 206 12.37 -16.33 16.16
C THR A 206 11.71 -17.64 15.73
N VAL A 207 10.68 -18.05 16.45
CA VAL A 207 9.88 -19.23 16.13
C VAL A 207 8.40 -18.89 16.10
N THR A 208 7.65 -19.67 15.34
CA THR A 208 6.19 -19.57 15.31
C THR A 208 5.58 -20.19 16.58
N GLU A 209 4.56 -19.56 17.15
CA GLU A 209 3.64 -20.19 18.10
C GLU A 209 2.64 -21.07 17.34
N ASN A 210 2.15 -20.58 16.23
CA ASN A 210 1.31 -21.32 15.30
C ASN A 210 1.48 -20.77 13.87
N ILE A 211 1.21 -21.62 12.91
CA ILE A 211 1.33 -21.28 11.49
C ILE A 211 0.21 -21.95 10.70
N SER A 212 -0.20 -21.27 9.63
CA SER A 212 -1.13 -21.77 8.63
C SER A 212 -0.65 -21.35 7.24
N LYS A 213 -1.27 -21.86 6.19
CA LYS A 213 -0.95 -21.42 4.83
C LYS A 213 -0.96 -19.90 4.67
N ASN A 214 -1.88 -19.21 5.34
CA ASN A 214 -2.16 -17.79 5.12
C ASN A 214 -1.62 -16.84 6.21
N GLY A 215 -0.95 -17.36 7.23
CA GLY A 215 -0.42 -16.52 8.30
C GLY A 215 0.20 -17.28 9.45
N ALA A 216 0.83 -16.54 10.34
CA ALA A 216 1.48 -17.08 11.52
C ALA A 216 1.33 -16.17 12.73
N ALA A 217 1.43 -16.74 13.92
CA ALA A 217 1.77 -16.03 15.14
C ALA A 217 3.23 -16.36 15.47
N VAL A 218 4.07 -15.35 15.57
CA VAL A 218 5.49 -15.49 15.90
C VAL A 218 5.81 -14.78 17.22
N PHE A 219 6.66 -15.37 18.04
CA PHE A 219 7.19 -14.67 19.21
C PHE A 219 8.05 -13.50 18.77
N THR A 220 8.10 -12.41 19.55
CA THR A 220 8.83 -11.22 19.11
C THR A 220 9.24 -10.30 20.24
N THR A 221 10.39 -9.67 20.07
CA THR A 221 10.81 -8.50 20.84
C THR A 221 10.52 -7.20 20.11
N LEU A 222 10.20 -7.25 18.81
CA LEU A 222 9.95 -6.07 17.99
C LEU A 222 8.65 -5.37 18.39
N ASP A 223 8.70 -4.05 18.45
CA ASP A 223 7.51 -3.21 18.66
C ASP A 223 6.96 -2.72 17.35
N LEU A 224 6.24 -3.61 16.64
CA LEU A 224 5.66 -3.32 15.34
C LEU A 224 4.16 -3.04 15.45
N LYS A 225 3.73 -1.93 14.86
CA LYS A 225 2.32 -1.55 14.80
C LYS A 225 1.57 -2.36 13.73
N PRO A 226 0.26 -2.59 13.91
CA PRO A 226 -0.59 -3.15 12.86
C PRO A 226 -0.47 -2.35 11.56
N GLY A 227 -0.44 -3.06 10.43
CA GLY A 227 -0.24 -2.47 9.11
C GLY A 227 1.22 -2.41 8.64
N ARG A 228 2.21 -2.66 9.53
CA ARG A 228 3.62 -2.76 9.15
C ARG A 228 3.86 -4.00 8.28
N PHE A 229 4.66 -3.85 7.24
CA PHE A 229 5.06 -4.96 6.38
C PHE A 229 6.38 -5.55 6.87
N VAL A 230 6.44 -6.86 6.80
CA VAL A 230 7.62 -7.64 7.15
C VAL A 230 7.85 -8.74 6.11
N ARG A 231 9.07 -9.17 5.95
CA ARG A 231 9.40 -10.40 5.25
C ARG A 231 9.60 -11.50 6.29
N VAL A 232 8.92 -12.61 6.09
CA VAL A 232 9.10 -13.82 6.90
C VAL A 232 9.80 -14.86 6.04
N SER A 233 10.93 -15.32 6.50
CA SER A 233 11.71 -16.34 5.79
C SER A 233 12.09 -17.50 6.72
N SER A 234 12.17 -18.70 6.17
CA SER A 234 12.71 -19.87 6.87
C SER A 234 13.85 -20.47 6.06
N GLY A 235 15.01 -20.56 6.71
CA GLY A 235 16.19 -21.19 6.10
C GLY A 235 16.00 -22.67 5.83
N TYR A 236 15.17 -23.35 6.63
CA TYR A 236 14.92 -24.78 6.48
C TYR A 236 14.12 -25.11 5.23
N SER A 237 13.06 -24.36 4.94
CA SER A 237 12.22 -24.59 3.75
C SER A 237 12.61 -23.76 2.54
N GLY A 238 13.58 -22.85 2.66
CA GLY A 238 13.91 -21.86 1.62
C GLY A 238 12.78 -20.89 1.32
N THR A 239 11.75 -20.86 2.15
CA THR A 239 10.54 -20.03 1.99
C THR A 239 10.83 -18.60 2.40
N SER A 240 10.37 -17.64 1.59
CA SER A 240 10.41 -16.23 1.91
C SER A 240 9.12 -15.55 1.43
N ILE A 241 8.32 -15.03 2.36
CA ILE A 241 6.99 -14.50 2.09
C ILE A 241 6.86 -13.10 2.70
N LEU A 242 6.22 -12.21 1.96
CA LEU A 242 5.78 -10.93 2.48
C LEU A 242 4.59 -11.12 3.40
N ALA A 243 4.58 -10.44 4.54
CA ALA A 243 3.48 -10.47 5.49
C ALA A 243 3.13 -9.06 5.98
N VAL A 244 1.90 -8.90 6.41
CA VAL A 244 1.46 -7.70 7.12
C VAL A 244 1.19 -8.03 8.58
N VAL A 245 1.65 -7.17 9.48
CA VAL A 245 1.34 -7.25 10.91
C VAL A 245 -0.14 -6.90 11.09
N ARG A 246 -0.94 -7.84 11.59
CA ARG A 246 -2.37 -7.63 11.89
C ARG A 246 -2.61 -7.21 13.32
N ALA A 247 -1.79 -7.70 14.23
CA ALA A 247 -1.81 -7.34 15.63
C ALA A 247 -0.47 -7.69 16.31
N ARG A 248 -0.15 -6.95 17.36
CA ARG A 248 0.83 -7.34 18.36
C ARG A 248 0.10 -7.58 19.68
N ARG A 249 0.27 -8.75 20.27
CA ARG A 249 -0.42 -9.11 21.52
C ARG A 249 0.58 -9.71 22.50
N ILE A 250 0.39 -9.42 23.77
CA ILE A 250 1.14 -10.05 24.85
C ILE A 250 0.32 -11.26 25.31
N GLY A 251 0.92 -12.43 25.31
CA GLY A 251 0.29 -13.65 25.80
C GLY A 251 0.19 -13.70 27.31
N ALA A 252 -0.49 -14.72 27.84
CA ALA A 252 -0.60 -14.94 29.28
C ALA A 252 0.76 -15.22 29.95
N ASP A 253 1.75 -15.63 29.17
CA ASP A 253 3.15 -15.86 29.57
C ASP A 253 4.00 -14.58 29.58
N GLY A 254 3.41 -13.42 29.29
CA GLY A 254 4.11 -12.13 29.22
C GLY A 254 4.92 -11.91 27.92
N ILE A 255 4.98 -12.89 27.01
CA ILE A 255 5.75 -12.79 25.78
C ILE A 255 4.89 -12.19 24.67
N ALA A 256 5.45 -11.26 23.92
CA ALA A 256 4.76 -10.64 22.80
C ALA A 256 4.73 -11.56 21.56
N ARG A 257 3.65 -11.50 20.82
CA ARG A 257 3.46 -12.19 19.54
C ARG A 257 3.06 -11.19 18.46
N LEU A 258 3.63 -11.33 17.27
CA LEU A 258 3.11 -10.72 16.06
C LEU A 258 2.18 -11.69 15.37
N HIS A 259 0.95 -11.25 15.13
CA HIS A 259 0.00 -11.95 14.26
C HIS A 259 0.21 -11.44 12.84
N LEU A 260 0.71 -12.32 11.99
CA LEU A 260 1.09 -12.03 10.62
C LEU A 260 0.06 -12.63 9.67
N HIS A 261 -0.22 -11.92 8.60
CA HIS A 261 -0.99 -12.41 7.47
C HIS A 261 -0.09 -12.39 6.24
N PHE A 262 0.07 -13.54 5.59
CA PHE A 262 0.89 -13.70 4.40
C PHE A 262 0.23 -13.07 3.18
N ILE A 263 1.01 -12.53 2.26
CA ILE A 263 0.56 -11.77 1.12
C ILE A 263 1.14 -12.38 -0.15
N GLY A 264 0.25 -12.70 -1.10
CA GLY A 264 0.63 -13.15 -2.44
C GLY A 264 1.17 -14.58 -2.54
N SER A 265 1.38 -15.28 -1.43
CA SER A 265 1.86 -16.66 -1.40
C SER A 265 1.35 -17.37 -0.15
N GLU A 266 1.28 -18.70 -0.23
CA GLU A 266 0.97 -19.55 0.91
C GLU A 266 2.25 -20.13 1.51
N TRP A 267 2.26 -20.35 2.83
CA TRP A 267 3.33 -21.08 3.49
C TRP A 267 3.25 -22.56 3.14
N PRO A 268 4.34 -23.20 2.75
CA PRO A 268 4.36 -24.64 2.49
C PRO A 268 4.27 -25.39 3.83
N LEU A 269 3.14 -26.02 4.07
CA LEU A 269 2.88 -26.89 5.24
C LEU A 269 2.84 -28.34 4.83
#